data_23a259503ab095b0d70ab2f32c406da0
#
_entry.id   23a259503ab095b0d70ab2f32c406da0
#
_cell.length_a   1.000
_cell.length_b   1.000
_cell.length_c   1.000
_cell.angle_alpha   90.00
_cell.angle_beta   90.00
_cell.angle_gamma   90.00
#
_symmetry.space_group_name_H-M   'P 1'
#
loop_
_entity.id
_entity.type
_entity.pdbx_description
1 polymer ?
#
loop_
_entity_poly.entity_id
_entity_poly.type
_entity_poly.pdbx_seq_one_letter_code
_entity_poly.pdbx_strand_id
1 'polypeptide(L)'
;MLDLAKEFLLLGFLEETEEDGAVTYIMDFPDDTYVTVTDDNGRTPVRAKQNLVLACYDKEGCYLWGSEFKTFMELQKLCQDNPAGSPQLLQILKSASKTLKDSEWSSPSHP
;
A
#
# COMPACT_ATOMS: atom_id res chain seq x y z
N MET A 1 -1.26 11.87 -20.37
CA MET A 1 -2.04 11.39 -19.21
C MET A 1 -1.28 10.32 -18.46
N LEU A 2 -1.33 10.37 -17.15
CA LEU A 2 -0.62 9.42 -16.33
C LEU A 2 -1.28 8.04 -16.40
N ASP A 3 -0.48 7.03 -16.69
CA ASP A 3 -0.94 5.64 -16.63
C ASP A 3 -0.56 5.10 -15.26
N LEU A 4 -1.50 5.13 -14.35
CA LEU A 4 -1.21 4.78 -12.96
C LEU A 4 -0.77 3.33 -12.80
N ALA A 5 -1.35 2.42 -13.57
CA ALA A 5 -0.93 1.02 -13.51
C ALA A 5 0.55 0.89 -13.86
N LYS A 6 0.97 1.58 -14.91
CA LYS A 6 2.37 1.55 -15.32
C LYS A 6 3.27 2.14 -14.24
N GLU A 7 2.81 3.22 -13.61
CA GLU A 7 3.60 3.86 -12.57
C GLU A 7 3.78 2.94 -11.36
N PHE A 8 2.73 2.19 -10.98
CA PHE A 8 2.88 1.21 -9.91
C PHE A 8 3.88 0.12 -10.26
N LEU A 9 3.84 -0.36 -11.50
CA LEU A 9 4.78 -1.38 -11.94
C LEU A 9 6.22 -0.85 -11.91
N LEU A 10 6.42 0.40 -12.29
CA LEU A 10 7.74 1.01 -12.24
C LEU A 10 8.28 1.13 -10.83
N LEU A 11 7.41 1.23 -9.84
CA LEU A 11 7.83 1.28 -8.45
C LEU A 11 8.13 -0.11 -7.88
N GLY A 12 7.84 -1.17 -8.62
CA GLY A 12 8.10 -2.52 -8.17
C GLY A 12 6.88 -3.28 -7.69
N PHE A 13 5.69 -2.69 -7.81
CA PHE A 13 4.46 -3.41 -7.49
C PHE A 13 4.08 -4.32 -8.64
N LEU A 14 3.42 -5.42 -8.31
CA LEU A 14 2.86 -6.34 -9.29
C LEU A 14 1.34 -6.23 -9.22
N GLU A 15 0.70 -6.61 -10.32
CA GLU A 15 -0.77 -6.64 -10.35
C GLU A 15 -1.26 -8.02 -9.99
N GLU A 16 -2.27 -8.06 -9.12
CA GLU A 16 -2.95 -9.31 -8.81
C GLU A 16 -4.43 -9.11 -9.07
N THR A 17 -5.02 -10.00 -9.88
CA THR A 17 -6.43 -9.91 -10.22
C THR A 17 -7.25 -10.73 -9.22
N GLU A 18 -8.24 -10.07 -8.62
CA GLU A 18 -9.13 -10.74 -7.68
C GLU A 18 -10.21 -11.51 -8.44
N GLU A 19 -10.97 -12.30 -7.70
CA GLU A 19 -12.03 -13.12 -8.32
C GLU A 19 -13.09 -12.30 -9.04
N ASP A 20 -13.33 -11.09 -8.53
CA ASP A 20 -14.34 -10.22 -9.13
C ASP A 20 -13.80 -9.39 -10.29
N GLY A 21 -12.56 -9.62 -10.68
CA GLY A 21 -11.94 -8.89 -11.76
C GLY A 21 -11.21 -7.62 -11.35
N ALA A 22 -11.31 -7.22 -10.10
CA ALA A 22 -10.58 -6.05 -9.62
C ALA A 22 -9.08 -6.34 -9.55
N VAL A 23 -8.28 -5.30 -9.73
CA VAL A 23 -6.82 -5.42 -9.68
C VAL A 23 -6.31 -4.78 -8.41
N THR A 24 -5.45 -5.50 -7.70
CA THR A 24 -4.76 -5.02 -6.52
C THR A 24 -3.26 -4.95 -6.82
N TYR A 25 -2.61 -3.88 -6.40
CA TYR A 25 -1.15 -3.78 -6.54
C TYR A 25 -0.51 -4.36 -5.30
N ILE A 26 0.51 -5.20 -5.49
CA ILE A 26 1.08 -5.97 -4.39
C ILE A 26 2.61 -5.93 -4.48
N MET A 27 3.28 -5.90 -3.33
CA MET A 27 4.74 -5.95 -3.26
C MET A 27 5.14 -6.88 -2.13
N ASP A 28 6.03 -7.84 -2.43
CA ASP A 28 6.52 -8.80 -1.45
C ASP A 28 7.79 -8.29 -0.78
N PHE A 29 7.99 -8.71 0.46
CA PHE A 29 9.18 -8.36 1.23
C PHE A 29 9.87 -9.62 1.75
N PRO A 30 11.18 -9.53 2.08
CA PRO A 30 11.95 -10.72 2.43
C PRO A 30 11.54 -11.40 3.73
N ASP A 31 10.79 -10.72 4.59
CA ASP A 31 10.36 -11.29 5.87
C ASP A 31 9.03 -12.04 5.76
N ASP A 32 8.66 -12.43 4.54
CA ASP A 32 7.42 -13.16 4.25
C ASP A 32 6.16 -12.33 4.44
N THR A 33 6.30 -11.01 4.50
CA THR A 33 5.15 -10.11 4.48
C THR A 33 4.94 -9.57 3.08
N TYR A 34 3.76 -9.03 2.84
CA TYR A 34 3.49 -8.33 1.59
C TYR A 34 2.54 -7.17 1.85
N VAL A 35 2.59 -6.17 0.98
CA VAL A 35 1.69 -5.04 1.08
C VAL A 35 0.80 -5.00 -0.15
N THR A 36 -0.42 -4.49 0.04
CA THR A 36 -1.34 -4.25 -1.07
C THR A 36 -1.70 -2.78 -1.10
N VAL A 37 -2.03 -2.27 -2.28
CA VAL A 37 -2.49 -0.88 -2.42
C VAL A 37 -3.81 -0.89 -3.17
N THR A 38 -4.80 -0.25 -2.57
CA THR A 38 -6.11 -0.04 -3.16
C THR A 38 -6.51 1.42 -2.94
N ASP A 39 -7.65 1.83 -3.48
CA ASP A 39 -8.21 3.11 -3.09
C ASP A 39 -8.95 2.95 -1.76
N ASP A 40 -9.57 4.03 -1.29
CA ASP A 40 -10.21 4.01 0.03
C ASP A 40 -11.51 3.20 0.04
N ASN A 41 -11.94 2.71 -1.11
CA ASN A 41 -13.09 1.80 -1.20
C ASN A 41 -12.66 0.36 -1.46
N GLY A 42 -11.37 0.07 -1.39
CA GLY A 42 -10.86 -1.27 -1.62
C GLY A 42 -10.80 -1.66 -3.08
N ARG A 43 -10.83 -0.68 -3.98
CA ARG A 43 -10.82 -0.95 -5.41
C ARG A 43 -9.50 -0.52 -6.04
N THR A 44 -9.34 -0.85 -7.33
CA THR A 44 -8.13 -0.47 -8.07
C THR A 44 -8.00 1.04 -8.13
N PRO A 45 -6.86 1.60 -7.71
CA PRO A 45 -6.64 3.04 -7.86
C PRO A 45 -6.58 3.43 -9.33
N VAL A 46 -7.28 4.50 -9.69
CA VAL A 46 -7.33 4.94 -11.08
C VAL A 46 -6.90 6.39 -11.26
N ARG A 47 -6.77 7.14 -10.18
CA ARG A 47 -6.38 8.54 -10.25
C ARG A 47 -5.21 8.82 -9.34
N ALA A 48 -4.31 9.69 -9.80
CA ALA A 48 -3.14 10.05 -8.99
C ALA A 48 -3.51 10.87 -7.75
N LYS A 49 -4.62 11.58 -7.81
CA LYS A 49 -5.03 12.46 -6.72
C LYS A 49 -6.18 11.89 -5.90
N GLN A 50 -6.18 10.60 -5.71
CA GLN A 50 -7.18 9.99 -4.84
C GLN A 50 -6.49 9.31 -3.67
N ASN A 51 -7.24 9.12 -2.59
CA ASN A 51 -6.70 8.46 -1.41
C ASN A 51 -6.32 7.02 -1.74
N LEU A 52 -5.18 6.60 -1.22
CA LEU A 52 -4.70 5.24 -1.35
C LEU A 52 -4.60 4.61 0.02
N VAL A 53 -4.95 3.34 0.11
CA VAL A 53 -4.80 2.56 1.33
C VAL A 53 -3.77 1.47 1.08
N LEU A 54 -2.74 1.45 1.89
CA LEU A 54 -1.71 0.42 1.84
C LEU A 54 -1.89 -0.46 3.07
N ALA A 55 -1.97 -1.76 2.86
CA ALA A 55 -2.14 -2.71 3.96
C ALA A 55 -1.06 -3.76 3.89
N CYS A 56 -0.51 -4.13 5.04
CA CYS A 56 0.53 -5.15 5.13
C CYS A 56 -0.05 -6.40 5.77
N TYR A 57 0.31 -7.55 5.20
CA TYR A 57 -0.17 -8.85 5.66
C TYR A 57 1.00 -9.79 5.85
N ASP A 58 0.83 -10.78 6.73
CA ASP A 58 1.82 -11.84 6.85
C ASP A 58 1.55 -12.91 5.78
N LYS A 59 2.36 -13.96 5.78
CA LYS A 59 2.28 -14.99 4.74
C LYS A 59 0.97 -15.77 4.78
N GLU A 60 0.27 -15.76 5.90
CA GLU A 60 -1.03 -16.39 6.01
C GLU A 60 -2.17 -15.47 5.62
N GLY A 61 -1.86 -14.24 5.26
CA GLY A 61 -2.88 -13.29 4.88
C GLY A 61 -3.51 -12.54 6.04
N CYS A 62 -2.88 -12.57 7.20
CA CYS A 62 -3.37 -11.85 8.37
C CYS A 62 -2.89 -10.41 8.34
N TYR A 63 -3.81 -9.49 8.54
CA TYR A 63 -3.51 -8.06 8.53
C TYR A 63 -2.60 -7.69 9.70
N LEU A 64 -1.55 -6.94 9.39
CA LEU A 64 -0.59 -6.50 10.40
C LEU A 64 -0.69 -5.02 10.69
N TRP A 65 -0.69 -4.19 9.66
CA TRP A 65 -0.79 -2.74 9.81
C TRP A 65 -1.17 -2.13 8.46
N GLY A 66 -1.59 -0.88 8.48
CA GLY A 66 -1.94 -0.18 7.26
C GLY A 66 -1.63 1.30 7.38
N SER A 67 -1.58 1.96 6.24
CA SER A 67 -1.40 3.41 6.18
C SER A 67 -2.21 3.97 5.02
N GLU A 68 -2.44 5.26 5.07
CA GLU A 68 -3.21 5.94 4.05
C GLU A 68 -2.38 7.06 3.46
N PHE A 69 -2.45 7.20 2.14
CA PHE A 69 -1.78 8.29 1.44
C PHE A 69 -2.83 9.09 0.70
N LYS A 70 -2.70 10.40 0.72
CA LYS A 70 -3.67 11.27 0.06
C LYS A 70 -3.52 11.27 -1.44
N THR A 71 -2.33 10.98 -1.94
CA THR A 71 -2.08 10.93 -3.37
C THR A 71 -1.06 9.85 -3.68
N PHE A 72 -1.07 9.42 -4.94
CA PHE A 72 -0.05 8.49 -5.43
C PHE A 72 1.36 9.07 -5.24
N MET A 73 1.52 10.38 -5.39
CA MET A 73 2.84 10.99 -5.28
C MET A 73 3.46 10.81 -3.91
N GLU A 74 2.67 10.80 -2.86
CA GLU A 74 3.21 10.57 -1.52
C GLU A 74 3.83 9.18 -1.42
N LEU A 75 3.12 8.18 -1.93
CA LEU A 75 3.63 6.82 -1.94
C LEU A 75 4.83 6.69 -2.87
N GLN A 76 4.74 7.30 -4.04
CA GLN A 76 5.79 7.24 -5.03
C GLN A 76 7.11 7.77 -4.47
N LYS A 77 7.05 8.87 -3.74
CA LYS A 77 8.24 9.47 -3.18
C LYS A 77 8.96 8.52 -2.23
N LEU A 78 8.21 7.85 -1.38
CA LEU A 78 8.82 6.89 -0.46
C LEU A 78 9.44 5.71 -1.21
N CYS A 79 8.76 5.24 -2.24
CA CYS A 79 9.26 4.10 -3.01
C CYS A 79 10.46 4.46 -3.86
N GLN A 80 10.57 5.70 -4.31
CA GLN A 80 11.71 6.13 -5.11
C GLN A 80 12.98 6.26 -4.28
N ASP A 81 12.82 6.58 -3.00
CA ASP A 81 13.97 6.76 -2.12
C ASP A 81 14.49 5.45 -1.56
N ASN A 82 13.77 4.35 -1.76
CA ASN A 82 14.13 3.06 -1.18
C ASN A 82 13.87 1.96 -2.19
N PRO A 83 14.77 0.97 -2.31
CA PRO A 83 14.58 -0.09 -3.30
C PRO A 83 13.30 -0.88 -3.06
N ALA A 84 12.67 -1.30 -4.16
CA ALA A 84 11.45 -2.08 -4.08
C ALA A 84 11.69 -3.38 -3.31
N GLY A 85 10.77 -3.72 -2.44
CA GLY A 85 10.86 -4.95 -1.66
C GLY A 85 11.95 -4.96 -0.61
N SER A 86 12.59 -3.83 -0.35
CA SER A 86 13.70 -3.79 0.59
C SER A 86 13.21 -3.64 2.03
N PRO A 87 14.00 -4.10 3.02
CA PRO A 87 13.64 -3.87 4.42
C PRO A 87 13.53 -2.39 4.76
N GLN A 88 14.35 -1.54 4.10
CA GLN A 88 14.29 -0.11 4.33
C GLN A 88 12.95 0.47 3.91
N LEU A 89 12.45 0.05 2.74
CA LEU A 89 11.16 0.52 2.27
C LEU A 89 10.05 0.06 3.21
N LEU A 90 10.10 -1.18 3.65
CA LEU A 90 9.10 -1.71 4.56
C LEU A 90 9.06 -0.89 5.86
N GLN A 91 10.22 -0.56 6.38
CA GLN A 91 10.32 0.21 7.61
C GLN A 91 9.72 1.61 7.46
N ILE A 92 10.00 2.25 6.32
CA ILE A 92 9.49 3.59 6.02
C ILE A 92 7.95 3.56 5.91
N LEU A 93 7.42 2.56 5.21
CA LEU A 93 5.99 2.43 5.05
C LEU A 93 5.31 2.17 6.39
N LYS A 94 5.94 1.35 7.21
CA LYS A 94 5.40 1.05 8.53
C LYS A 94 5.42 2.28 9.44
N SER A 95 6.43 3.12 9.30
CA SER A 95 6.50 4.36 10.08
C SER A 95 5.36 5.30 9.71
N ALA A 96 4.99 5.34 8.43
CA ALA A 96 3.85 6.13 8.00
C ALA A 96 2.55 5.60 8.62
N SER A 97 2.45 4.28 8.77
CA SER A 97 1.25 3.69 9.36
C SER A 97 1.05 4.09 10.81
N LYS A 98 2.13 4.37 11.51
CA LYS A 98 2.02 4.81 12.89
C LYS A 98 1.23 6.10 13.01
N THR A 99 1.47 7.03 12.10
CA THR A 99 0.75 8.29 12.13
C THR A 99 -0.75 8.07 11.91
N LEU A 100 -1.09 7.25 10.95
CA LEU A 100 -2.47 6.95 10.69
C LEU A 100 -3.12 6.25 11.88
N LYS A 101 -2.41 5.31 12.45
CA LYS A 101 -2.92 4.55 13.58
C LYS A 101 -3.27 5.46 14.75
N ASP A 102 -2.40 6.41 15.03
CA ASP A 102 -2.63 7.30 16.15
C ASP A 102 -3.82 8.21 15.94
N SER A 103 -4.14 8.54 14.71
CA SER A 103 -5.21 9.47 14.43
C SER A 103 -6.54 8.82 14.15
N GLU A 104 -6.54 7.67 13.50
CA GLU A 104 -7.77 7.11 12.99
C GLU A 104 -8.08 5.73 13.54
N TRP A 105 -7.10 4.88 13.48
CA TRP A 105 -7.35 3.46 13.67
C TRP A 105 -7.48 3.05 15.10
N SER A 106 -7.02 3.88 16.00
CA SER A 106 -7.03 3.47 17.39
C SER A 106 -8.36 3.59 18.03
N SER A 107 -9.28 4.31 17.40
CA SER A 107 -10.44 4.62 18.19
C SER A 107 -11.54 3.61 18.10
N PRO A 108 -12.16 3.44 16.98
CA PRO A 108 -13.47 2.85 17.10
C PRO A 108 -13.48 1.40 17.39
N SER A 109 -12.62 0.71 16.79
CA SER A 109 -12.73 -0.70 16.84
C SER A 109 -12.24 -1.28 18.08
N HIS A 110 -11.68 -0.47 18.88
CA HIS A 110 -11.22 -1.02 20.07
C HIS A 110 -12.20 -0.87 21.05
N PRO A 111 -12.59 -1.88 21.45
CA PRO A 111 -13.39 -1.81 22.60
C PRO A 111 -12.64 -1.12 23.66
#